data_9730499b7e974d6a04e5ee018eefd182
#
_entry.id   9730499b7e974d6a04e5ee018eefd182
#
_cell.length_a   1.000
_cell.length_b   1.000
_cell.length_c   1.000
_cell.angle_alpha   90.00
_cell.angle_beta   90.00
_cell.angle_gamma   90.00
#
_symmetry.space_group_name_H-M   'P 1'
#
loop_
_entity.id
_entity.type
_entity.pdbx_description
1 polymer ?
#
loop_
_entity_poly.entity_id
_entity_poly.type
_entity_poly.pdbx_seq_one_letter_code
_entity_poly.pdbx_strand_id
1 'polypeptide(L)'
;HVEKTNLSPVVQNKIIIKVDPAKENNLQLSLLDNSNILSIGELTSTRGFANENTRLAAVALELGKDEGSLVYGTGAANAEDVAKQIASGLPLLENDSDLKELSKFIKKHVHKDYSLANLVLRGVGYHYGKMPSLLRETLEKNFTNNKLKFLVCTTTLFQGVNLPAKNVFIDTPTRGNRGEALDPASLWNFAGRAGRLGYA
;
A
#
# COMPACT_ATOMS: atom_id res chain seq x y z
N HIS A 1 -21.48 -17.86 -29.06
CA HIS A 1 -21.64 -16.44 -28.73
C HIS A 1 -21.20 -16.25 -27.27
N VAL A 2 -20.03 -15.65 -27.08
CA VAL A 2 -19.60 -15.19 -25.77
C VAL A 2 -20.02 -13.72 -25.70
N GLU A 3 -21.10 -13.41 -24.99
CA GLU A 3 -21.43 -12.04 -24.68
C GLU A 3 -20.33 -11.46 -23.77
N LYS A 4 -19.57 -10.51 -24.30
CA LYS A 4 -18.67 -9.69 -23.50
C LYS A 4 -19.55 -8.74 -22.69
N THR A 5 -19.87 -9.12 -21.45
CA THR A 5 -20.42 -8.17 -20.49
C THR A 5 -19.33 -7.21 -20.07
N ASN A 6 -19.47 -5.94 -20.43
CA ASN A 6 -18.60 -4.83 -19.96
C ASN A 6 -18.86 -4.43 -18.49
N LEU A 7 -19.61 -5.21 -17.75
CA LEU A 7 -19.91 -4.96 -16.35
C LEU A 7 -18.85 -5.64 -15.49
N SER A 8 -17.93 -4.87 -14.98
CA SER A 8 -17.09 -5.30 -13.85
C SER A 8 -18.00 -5.38 -12.60
N PRO A 9 -18.00 -6.48 -11.84
CA PRO A 9 -18.77 -6.57 -10.59
C PRO A 9 -18.25 -5.62 -9.51
N VAL A 10 -17.16 -4.92 -9.75
CA VAL A 10 -16.54 -3.99 -8.82
C VAL A 10 -16.22 -2.68 -9.52
N VAL A 11 -16.72 -1.58 -8.96
CA VAL A 11 -16.37 -0.22 -9.40
C VAL A 11 -15.03 0.16 -8.77
N GLN A 12 -14.02 0.39 -9.61
CA GLN A 12 -12.72 0.91 -9.19
C GLN A 12 -12.64 2.40 -9.55
N ASN A 13 -12.52 3.25 -8.55
CA ASN A 13 -12.23 4.65 -8.75
C ASN A 13 -10.72 4.83 -8.93
N LYS A 14 -10.30 5.43 -10.03
CA LYS A 14 -8.91 5.77 -10.32
C LYS A 14 -8.71 7.25 -10.03
N ILE A 15 -7.99 7.55 -8.96
CA ILE A 15 -7.76 8.92 -8.52
C ILE A 15 -6.32 9.31 -8.82
N ILE A 16 -6.15 10.37 -9.58
CA ILE A 16 -4.88 11.02 -9.84
C ILE A 16 -4.68 12.09 -8.77
N ILE A 17 -3.55 12.01 -8.06
CA ILE A 17 -3.21 12.95 -6.99
C ILE A 17 -1.98 13.74 -7.42
N LYS A 18 -2.08 15.06 -7.40
CA LYS A 18 -1.00 15.99 -7.70
C LYS A 18 -0.74 16.89 -6.51
N VAL A 19 0.54 17.16 -6.24
CA VAL A 19 0.93 18.19 -5.27
C VAL A 19 0.71 19.55 -5.91
N ASP A 20 0.05 20.46 -5.20
CA ASP A 20 -0.09 21.85 -5.63
C ASP A 20 1.23 22.60 -5.37
N PRO A 21 1.92 23.07 -6.41
CA PRO A 21 3.19 23.76 -6.22
C PRO A 21 3.06 25.14 -5.56
N ALA A 22 1.86 25.70 -5.51
CA ALA A 22 1.59 27.01 -4.93
C ALA A 22 1.12 26.95 -3.47
N LYS A 23 0.72 25.76 -2.99
CA LYS A 23 0.18 25.59 -1.64
C LYS A 23 0.93 24.46 -0.92
N GLU A 24 1.54 24.79 0.20
CA GLU A 24 2.26 23.81 1.01
C GLU A 24 1.34 22.66 1.47
N ASN A 25 1.81 21.42 1.30
CA ASN A 25 1.10 20.19 1.69
C ASN A 25 -0.31 20.02 1.08
N ASN A 26 -0.64 20.75 0.01
CA ASN A 26 -1.92 20.63 -0.68
C ASN A 26 -1.85 19.60 -1.80
N LEU A 27 -2.88 18.76 -1.86
CA LEU A 27 -3.09 17.71 -2.85
C LEU A 27 -4.32 18.03 -3.67
N GLN A 28 -4.17 18.08 -4.98
CA GLN A 28 -5.27 18.17 -5.94
C GLN A 28 -5.68 16.76 -6.35
N LEU A 29 -6.97 16.44 -6.18
CA LEU A 29 -7.54 15.13 -6.48
C LEU A 29 -8.38 15.21 -7.76
N SER A 30 -8.15 14.27 -8.65
CA SER A 30 -8.91 14.16 -9.90
C SER A 30 -9.31 12.69 -10.12
N LEU A 31 -10.57 12.48 -10.49
CA LEU A 31 -11.08 11.19 -10.91
C LEU A 31 -10.78 10.95 -12.39
N LEU A 32 -10.21 9.81 -12.72
CA LEU A 32 -10.06 9.34 -14.08
C LEU A 32 -11.29 8.50 -14.45
N ASP A 33 -12.18 9.08 -15.25
CA ASP A 33 -13.34 8.40 -15.80
C ASP A 33 -13.16 8.19 -17.31
N ASN A 34 -12.91 6.92 -17.70
CA ASN A 34 -12.53 6.54 -19.07
C ASN A 34 -11.33 7.36 -19.57
N SER A 35 -11.54 8.36 -20.41
CA SER A 35 -10.51 9.25 -20.93
C SER A 35 -10.59 10.68 -20.35
N ASN A 36 -11.54 10.94 -19.47
CA ASN A 36 -11.74 12.26 -18.87
C ASN A 36 -11.09 12.35 -17.50
N ILE A 37 -10.49 13.49 -17.19
CA ILE A 37 -9.95 13.82 -15.89
C ILE A 37 -10.84 14.87 -15.25
N LEU A 38 -11.57 14.49 -14.21
CA LEU A 38 -12.52 15.35 -13.52
C LEU A 38 -11.93 15.76 -12.17
N SER A 39 -11.79 17.05 -11.91
CA SER A 39 -11.39 17.52 -10.58
C SER A 39 -12.49 17.19 -9.58
N ILE A 40 -12.10 16.54 -8.47
CA ILE A 40 -13.04 16.14 -7.40
C ILE A 40 -12.77 16.87 -6.08
N GLY A 41 -11.69 17.64 -6.01
CA GLY A 41 -11.41 18.48 -4.84
C GLY A 41 -9.93 18.62 -4.51
N GLU A 42 -9.69 19.21 -3.37
CA GLU A 42 -8.37 19.40 -2.78
C GLU A 42 -8.35 18.86 -1.37
N LEU A 43 -7.17 18.40 -0.91
CA LEU A 43 -6.92 17.94 0.45
C LEU A 43 -5.61 18.53 0.93
N THR A 44 -5.63 19.17 2.09
CA THR A 44 -4.39 19.61 2.75
C THR A 44 -3.92 18.51 3.70
N SER A 45 -2.75 17.95 3.43
CA SER A 45 -2.16 16.94 4.31
C SER A 45 -1.61 17.60 5.59
N THR A 46 -1.80 16.92 6.70
CA THR A 46 -1.18 17.30 7.98
C THR A 46 0.33 17.02 8.01
N ARG A 47 0.87 16.39 6.96
CA ARG A 47 2.27 15.97 6.84
C ARG A 47 2.95 16.59 5.64
N GLY A 48 4.22 16.91 5.82
CA GLY A 48 5.05 17.46 4.73
C GLY A 48 5.46 16.41 3.70
N PHE A 49 5.78 16.88 2.50
CA PHE A 49 6.23 16.08 1.34
C PHE A 49 7.71 16.32 1.05
N ALA A 50 8.59 15.95 1.98
CA ALA A 50 10.04 16.18 1.83
C ALA A 50 10.65 15.39 0.65
N ASN A 51 10.09 14.24 0.32
CA ASN A 51 10.50 13.39 -0.79
C ASN A 51 9.33 12.47 -1.23
N GLU A 52 9.56 11.62 -2.23
CA GLU A 52 8.56 10.69 -2.76
C GLU A 52 8.01 9.73 -1.70
N ASN A 53 8.87 9.21 -0.81
CA ASN A 53 8.45 8.26 0.22
C ASN A 53 7.55 8.93 1.27
N THR A 54 7.90 10.14 1.71
CA THR A 54 7.07 10.91 2.65
C THR A 54 5.76 11.34 2.03
N ARG A 55 5.76 11.71 0.74
CA ARG A 55 4.55 12.03 -0.01
C ARG A 55 3.63 10.82 -0.13
N LEU A 56 4.15 9.68 -0.58
CA LEU A 56 3.38 8.45 -0.70
C LEU A 56 2.78 8.01 0.65
N ALA A 57 3.58 8.08 1.71
CA ALA A 57 3.13 7.76 3.06
C ALA A 57 2.03 8.72 3.56
N ALA A 58 2.18 10.02 3.31
CA ALA A 58 1.19 11.02 3.68
C ALA A 58 -0.14 10.79 2.96
N VAL A 59 -0.09 10.59 1.63
CA VAL A 59 -1.28 10.29 0.83
C VAL A 59 -1.97 8.99 1.30
N ALA A 60 -1.19 7.94 1.56
CA ALA A 60 -1.72 6.68 2.05
C ALA A 60 -2.41 6.83 3.42
N LEU A 61 -1.83 7.61 4.34
CA LEU A 61 -2.42 7.88 5.65
C LEU A 61 -3.70 8.71 5.57
N GLU A 62 -3.71 9.77 4.75
CA GLU A 62 -4.89 10.65 4.65
C GLU A 62 -6.09 9.95 3.99
N LEU A 63 -5.83 9.08 3.00
CA LEU A 63 -6.89 8.47 2.20
C LEU A 63 -7.14 6.98 2.49
N GLY A 64 -6.25 6.31 3.20
CA GLY A 64 -6.27 4.85 3.34
C GLY A 64 -6.23 4.28 4.76
N LYS A 65 -6.17 5.11 5.81
CA LYS A 65 -5.96 4.65 7.21
C LYS A 65 -7.10 3.81 7.77
N ASP A 66 -8.32 3.97 7.27
CA ASP A 66 -9.50 3.31 7.83
C ASP A 66 -9.72 1.91 7.23
N GLU A 67 -9.10 1.62 6.08
CA GLU A 67 -9.35 0.41 5.30
C GLU A 67 -8.05 -0.28 4.88
N GLY A 68 -8.12 -1.57 4.54
CA GLY A 68 -6.96 -2.33 4.05
C GLY A 68 -6.34 -1.72 2.80
N SER A 69 -5.10 -1.24 2.91
CA SER A 69 -4.41 -0.47 1.88
C SER A 69 -3.10 -1.12 1.45
N LEU A 70 -2.97 -1.42 0.16
CA LEU A 70 -1.70 -1.83 -0.44
C LEU A 70 -0.93 -0.60 -0.93
N VAL A 71 0.36 -0.56 -0.65
CA VAL A 71 1.24 0.53 -1.06
C VAL A 71 2.40 -0.03 -1.88
N TYR A 72 2.64 0.54 -3.05
CA TYR A 72 3.71 0.07 -3.92
C TYR A 72 5.06 0.62 -3.48
N GLY A 73 6.02 -0.27 -3.26
CA GLY A 73 7.43 0.05 -3.05
C GLY A 73 8.30 -0.35 -4.24
N THR A 74 9.19 0.51 -4.69
CA THR A 74 10.05 0.29 -5.87
C THR A 74 11.13 -0.77 -5.64
N GLY A 75 11.47 -1.07 -4.37
CA GLY A 75 12.44 -2.06 -3.96
C GLY A 75 12.41 -2.30 -2.45
N ALA A 76 13.24 -3.22 -1.95
CA ALA A 76 13.21 -3.63 -0.54
C ALA A 76 13.45 -2.48 0.45
N ALA A 77 14.47 -1.68 0.22
CA ALA A 77 14.80 -0.52 1.08
C ALA A 77 13.71 0.56 1.03
N ASN A 78 13.18 0.82 -0.17
CA ASN A 78 12.07 1.76 -0.35
C ASN A 78 10.80 1.28 0.36
N ALA A 79 10.44 -0.01 0.23
CA ALA A 79 9.28 -0.56 0.91
C ALA A 79 9.38 -0.48 2.44
N GLU A 80 10.58 -0.72 2.99
CA GLU A 80 10.83 -0.55 4.41
C GLU A 80 10.71 0.91 4.85
N ASP A 81 11.29 1.85 4.09
CA ASP A 81 11.25 3.26 4.42
C ASP A 81 9.82 3.81 4.37
N VAL A 82 9.07 3.54 3.29
CA VAL A 82 7.66 3.92 3.19
C VAL A 82 6.83 3.35 4.34
N ALA A 83 7.06 2.08 4.72
CA ALA A 83 6.37 1.46 5.85
C ALA A 83 6.70 2.16 7.18
N LYS A 84 7.96 2.58 7.40
CA LYS A 84 8.36 3.37 8.57
C LYS A 84 7.66 4.73 8.59
N GLN A 85 7.60 5.42 7.44
CA GLN A 85 6.92 6.71 7.31
C GLN A 85 5.41 6.58 7.62
N ILE A 86 4.74 5.55 7.09
CA ILE A 86 3.33 5.27 7.42
C ILE A 86 3.17 4.98 8.91
N ALA A 87 3.98 4.08 9.47
CA ALA A 87 3.89 3.70 10.88
C ALA A 87 4.11 4.89 11.84
N SER A 88 4.96 5.86 11.47
CA SER A 88 5.17 7.07 12.27
C SER A 88 3.89 7.90 12.45
N GLY A 89 2.91 7.73 11.58
CA GLY A 89 1.62 8.41 11.60
C GLY A 89 0.51 7.66 12.32
N LEU A 90 0.78 6.47 12.81
CA LEU A 90 -0.23 5.62 13.41
C LEU A 90 0.07 5.35 14.90
N PRO A 91 -0.96 5.21 15.73
CA PRO A 91 -0.79 4.85 17.13
C PRO A 91 -0.27 3.42 17.28
N LEU A 92 0.31 3.14 18.43
CA LEU A 92 0.65 1.78 18.84
C LEU A 92 -0.63 1.03 19.24
N LEU A 93 -0.83 -0.18 18.68
CA LEU A 93 -2.00 -1.03 18.95
C LEU A 93 -1.68 -1.98 20.12
N GLU A 94 -1.58 -1.42 21.32
CA GLU A 94 -1.10 -2.13 22.51
C GLU A 94 -1.98 -3.30 22.96
N ASN A 95 -3.24 -3.34 22.58
CA ASN A 95 -4.19 -4.35 23.03
C ASN A 95 -4.44 -5.47 22.00
N ASP A 96 -3.83 -5.42 20.81
CA ASP A 96 -3.98 -6.47 19.80
C ASP A 96 -3.02 -7.64 20.07
N SER A 97 -3.56 -8.78 20.51
CA SER A 97 -2.80 -10.00 20.81
C SER A 97 -2.14 -10.58 19.56
N ASP A 98 -2.82 -10.54 18.42
CA ASP A 98 -2.34 -11.14 17.17
C ASP A 98 -1.12 -10.38 16.65
N LEU A 99 -1.15 -9.05 16.72
CA LEU A 99 -0.01 -8.20 16.34
C LEU A 99 1.18 -8.38 17.31
N LYS A 100 0.91 -8.59 18.60
CA LYS A 100 1.97 -8.94 19.55
C LYS A 100 2.60 -10.29 19.25
N GLU A 101 1.80 -11.30 18.91
CA GLU A 101 2.30 -12.61 18.51
C GLU A 101 3.11 -12.53 17.21
N LEU A 102 2.61 -11.77 16.21
CA LEU A 102 3.33 -11.53 14.97
C LEU A 102 4.69 -10.84 15.23
N SER A 103 4.72 -9.82 16.07
CA SER A 103 5.96 -9.15 16.47
C SER A 103 6.96 -10.11 17.14
N LYS A 104 6.49 -10.93 18.08
CA LYS A 104 7.32 -11.95 18.73
C LYS A 104 7.84 -13.00 17.74
N PHE A 105 6.99 -13.45 16.82
CA PHE A 105 7.37 -14.37 15.75
C PHE A 105 8.50 -13.79 14.90
N ILE A 106 8.38 -12.52 14.48
CA ILE A 106 9.40 -11.84 13.68
C ILE A 106 10.73 -11.74 14.45
N LYS A 107 10.69 -11.30 15.70
CA LYS A 107 11.89 -11.18 16.56
C LYS A 107 12.59 -12.52 16.78
N LYS A 108 11.84 -13.60 16.92
CA LYS A 108 12.35 -14.93 17.17
C LYS A 108 12.95 -15.58 15.91
N HIS A 109 12.31 -15.43 14.76
CA HIS A 109 12.62 -16.19 13.55
C HIS A 109 13.42 -15.43 12.49
N VAL A 110 13.48 -14.08 12.61
CA VAL A 110 14.26 -13.24 11.70
C VAL A 110 15.42 -12.58 12.44
N HIS A 111 15.14 -11.56 13.22
CA HIS A 111 16.12 -10.89 14.06
C HIS A 111 15.42 -10.05 15.13
N LYS A 112 15.99 -10.00 16.36
CA LYS A 112 15.41 -9.26 17.49
C LYS A 112 15.21 -7.77 17.21
N ASP A 113 16.09 -7.16 16.42
CA ASP A 113 16.09 -5.73 16.07
C ASP A 113 15.52 -5.47 14.66
N TYR A 114 14.83 -6.46 14.06
CA TYR A 114 14.25 -6.27 12.73
C TYR A 114 13.09 -5.27 12.79
N SER A 115 13.21 -4.20 12.03
CA SER A 115 12.27 -3.06 12.06
C SER A 115 10.81 -3.46 11.95
N LEU A 116 10.52 -4.44 11.10
CA LEU A 116 9.18 -4.96 10.87
C LEU A 116 8.45 -5.39 12.15
N ALA A 117 9.18 -5.92 13.15
CA ALA A 117 8.58 -6.33 14.42
C ALA A 117 7.93 -5.18 15.20
N ASN A 118 8.42 -3.97 15.02
CA ASN A 118 7.84 -2.78 15.64
C ASN A 118 6.75 -2.15 14.76
N LEU A 119 6.88 -2.26 13.44
CA LEU A 119 5.90 -1.70 12.49
C LEU A 119 4.57 -2.46 12.56
N VAL A 120 4.60 -3.78 12.68
CA VAL A 120 3.36 -4.58 12.79
C VAL A 120 2.53 -4.21 14.01
N LEU A 121 3.15 -3.75 15.11
CA LEU A 121 2.43 -3.25 16.28
C LEU A 121 1.65 -1.96 16.04
N ARG A 122 1.84 -1.32 14.88
CA ARG A 122 1.08 -0.17 14.39
C ARG A 122 0.17 -0.50 13.21
N GLY A 123 -0.03 -1.79 12.95
CA GLY A 123 -0.84 -2.25 11.82
C GLY A 123 -0.20 -2.05 10.45
N VAL A 124 1.14 -1.95 10.38
CA VAL A 124 1.88 -1.75 9.14
C VAL A 124 2.83 -2.91 8.89
N GLY A 125 2.72 -3.53 7.72
CA GLY A 125 3.67 -4.53 7.25
C GLY A 125 4.38 -4.07 5.98
N TYR A 126 5.50 -4.72 5.68
CA TYR A 126 6.12 -4.65 4.36
C TYR A 126 6.72 -5.99 3.99
N HIS A 127 6.77 -6.27 2.68
CA HIS A 127 7.47 -7.46 2.20
C HIS A 127 8.08 -7.26 0.80
N TYR A 128 9.08 -8.07 0.49
CA TYR A 128 9.81 -8.08 -0.77
C TYR A 128 10.29 -9.50 -1.11
N GLY A 129 10.74 -9.72 -2.35
CA GLY A 129 10.98 -11.05 -2.90
C GLY A 129 11.99 -11.94 -2.17
N LYS A 130 13.01 -11.35 -1.57
CA LYS A 130 14.06 -12.10 -0.86
C LYS A 130 13.68 -12.42 0.60
N MET A 131 12.53 -11.97 1.07
CA MET A 131 12.03 -12.30 2.41
C MET A 131 11.60 -13.77 2.46
N PRO A 132 11.80 -14.47 3.59
CA PRO A 132 11.32 -15.85 3.76
C PRO A 132 9.83 -16.00 3.44
N SER A 133 9.45 -17.03 2.70
CA SER A 133 8.06 -17.27 2.27
C SER A 133 7.08 -17.30 3.44
N LEU A 134 7.43 -18.02 4.49
CA LEU A 134 6.59 -18.11 5.70
C LEU A 134 6.29 -16.72 6.30
N LEU A 135 7.26 -15.82 6.32
CA LEU A 135 7.05 -14.48 6.84
C LEU A 135 6.12 -13.68 5.93
N ARG A 136 6.31 -13.77 4.59
CA ARG A 136 5.42 -13.12 3.62
C ARG A 136 3.97 -13.61 3.77
N GLU A 137 3.77 -14.92 3.77
CA GLU A 137 2.45 -15.55 3.95
C GLU A 137 1.78 -15.12 5.27
N THR A 138 2.58 -15.02 6.35
CA THR A 138 2.07 -14.57 7.64
C THR A 138 1.62 -13.11 7.60
N LEU A 139 2.37 -12.22 6.93
CA LEU A 139 2.00 -10.82 6.75
C LEU A 139 0.73 -10.69 5.88
N GLU A 140 0.67 -11.42 4.78
CA GLU A 140 -0.47 -11.44 3.87
C GLU A 140 -1.74 -11.93 4.57
N LYS A 141 -1.64 -12.99 5.39
CA LYS A 141 -2.74 -13.48 6.21
C LYS A 141 -3.22 -12.44 7.23
N ASN A 142 -2.30 -11.74 7.90
CA ASN A 142 -2.67 -10.71 8.86
C ASN A 142 -3.29 -9.47 8.16
N PHE A 143 -2.86 -9.16 6.94
CA PHE A 143 -3.48 -8.11 6.13
C PHE A 143 -4.91 -8.54 5.70
N THR A 144 -5.08 -9.74 5.17
CA THR A 144 -6.40 -10.27 4.79
C THR A 144 -7.38 -10.33 5.96
N ASN A 145 -6.88 -10.64 7.16
CA ASN A 145 -7.67 -10.66 8.40
C ASN A 145 -7.85 -9.26 9.01
N ASN A 146 -7.51 -8.21 8.28
CA ASN A 146 -7.66 -6.80 8.68
C ASN A 146 -6.90 -6.41 9.97
N LYS A 147 -5.89 -7.19 10.36
CA LYS A 147 -4.99 -6.89 11.47
C LYS A 147 -3.91 -5.87 11.06
N LEU A 148 -3.37 -6.03 9.85
CA LEU A 148 -2.55 -5.02 9.23
C LEU A 148 -3.45 -4.14 8.34
N LYS A 149 -3.39 -2.83 8.56
CA LYS A 149 -4.12 -1.84 7.74
C LYS A 149 -3.33 -1.44 6.50
N PHE A 150 -2.02 -1.45 6.59
CA PHE A 150 -1.13 -1.16 5.47
C PHE A 150 -0.18 -2.31 5.21
N LEU A 151 -0.04 -2.67 3.94
CA LEU A 151 1.00 -3.59 3.49
C LEU A 151 1.76 -2.94 2.33
N VAL A 152 3.02 -2.57 2.59
CA VAL A 152 3.91 -2.04 1.57
C VAL A 152 4.61 -3.20 0.87
N CYS A 153 4.50 -3.29 -0.44
CA CYS A 153 5.01 -4.44 -1.19
C CYS A 153 5.63 -4.05 -2.53
N THR A 154 6.58 -4.85 -2.95
CA THR A 154 7.25 -4.69 -4.26
C THR A 154 6.54 -5.51 -5.33
N THR A 155 7.10 -5.58 -6.52
CA THR A 155 6.59 -6.37 -7.66
C THR A 155 6.34 -7.85 -7.36
N THR A 156 6.85 -8.38 -6.26
CA THR A 156 6.62 -9.77 -5.85
C THR A 156 5.17 -10.10 -5.55
N LEU A 157 4.36 -9.10 -5.22
CA LEU A 157 2.92 -9.27 -5.05
C LEU A 157 2.18 -9.46 -6.38
N PHE A 158 2.83 -9.21 -7.53
CA PHE A 158 2.20 -9.31 -8.84
C PHE A 158 1.96 -10.76 -9.28
N GLN A 159 2.65 -11.71 -8.70
CA GLN A 159 2.59 -13.12 -9.08
C GLN A 159 2.01 -14.00 -7.96
N GLY A 160 0.93 -14.69 -8.26
CA GLY A 160 0.46 -15.85 -7.49
C GLY A 160 -0.32 -15.60 -6.20
N VAL A 161 -0.44 -14.36 -5.70
CA VAL A 161 -1.15 -14.08 -4.46
C VAL A 161 -2.45 -13.33 -4.75
N ASN A 162 -3.58 -13.86 -4.28
CA ASN A 162 -4.85 -13.13 -4.30
C ASN A 162 -5.00 -12.35 -2.99
N LEU A 163 -4.48 -11.12 -2.97
CA LEU A 163 -4.56 -10.25 -1.81
C LEU A 163 -5.48 -9.06 -2.14
N PRO A 164 -6.75 -9.14 -1.75
CA PRO A 164 -7.69 -8.06 -1.98
C PRO A 164 -7.37 -6.87 -1.06
N ALA A 165 -7.56 -5.66 -1.57
CA ALA A 165 -7.41 -4.42 -0.82
C ALA A 165 -8.56 -3.47 -1.15
N LYS A 166 -8.90 -2.57 -0.23
CA LYS A 166 -9.80 -1.45 -0.53
C LYS A 166 -9.09 -0.40 -1.36
N ASN A 167 -7.88 -0.06 -0.96
CA ASN A 167 -7.09 0.98 -1.61
C ASN A 167 -5.77 0.42 -2.12
N VAL A 168 -5.31 0.99 -3.21
CA VAL A 168 -3.98 0.74 -3.77
C VAL A 168 -3.32 2.08 -4.05
N PHE A 169 -2.13 2.29 -3.50
CA PHE A 169 -1.36 3.53 -3.65
C PHE A 169 -0.09 3.26 -4.46
N ILE A 170 0.12 4.06 -5.49
CA ILE A 170 1.29 4.00 -6.37
C ILE A 170 1.73 5.44 -6.63
N ASP A 171 2.96 5.79 -6.24
CA ASP A 171 3.53 7.11 -6.55
C ASP A 171 4.43 7.02 -7.78
N THR A 172 5.49 6.23 -7.67
CA THR A 172 6.48 6.06 -8.74
C THR A 172 6.42 4.63 -9.28
N PRO A 173 5.78 4.39 -10.45
CA PRO A 173 5.61 3.06 -11.01
C PRO A 173 6.90 2.57 -11.68
N THR A 174 7.97 2.44 -10.90
CA THR A 174 9.29 1.94 -11.33
C THR A 174 9.70 0.75 -10.49
N ARG A 175 10.67 -0.04 -10.95
CA ARG A 175 11.26 -1.16 -10.22
C ARG A 175 12.78 -1.08 -10.15
N GLY A 176 13.29 -1.60 -9.03
CA GLY A 176 14.73 -1.74 -8.82
C GLY A 176 15.49 -0.42 -8.70
N ASN A 177 16.78 -0.53 -8.44
CA ASN A 177 17.66 0.63 -8.20
C ASN A 177 17.92 1.48 -9.45
N ARG A 178 17.59 0.97 -10.63
CA ARG A 178 17.78 1.69 -11.92
C ARG A 178 16.56 2.51 -12.32
N GLY A 179 15.48 2.46 -11.54
CA GLY A 179 14.25 3.18 -11.85
C GLY A 179 13.58 2.75 -13.16
N GLU A 180 13.70 1.47 -13.55
CA GLU A 180 13.03 0.95 -14.73
C GLU A 180 11.51 1.06 -14.58
N ALA A 181 10.83 1.66 -15.56
CA ALA A 181 9.39 1.76 -15.55
C ALA A 181 8.73 0.38 -15.45
N LEU A 182 7.67 0.26 -14.65
CA LEU A 182 6.83 -0.93 -14.67
C LEU A 182 6.16 -1.05 -16.04
N ASP A 183 6.13 -2.27 -16.55
CA ASP A 183 5.31 -2.55 -17.71
C ASP A 183 3.81 -2.38 -17.40
N PRO A 184 2.98 -1.97 -18.37
CA PRO A 184 1.56 -1.71 -18.14
C PRO A 184 0.80 -2.89 -17.53
N ALA A 185 1.13 -4.13 -17.92
CA ALA A 185 0.46 -5.32 -17.41
C ALA A 185 0.74 -5.51 -15.90
N SER A 186 1.97 -5.33 -15.48
CA SER A 186 2.37 -5.36 -14.06
C SER A 186 1.67 -4.27 -13.26
N LEU A 187 1.63 -3.03 -13.78
CA LEU A 187 0.94 -1.92 -13.13
C LEU A 187 -0.55 -2.22 -12.94
N TRP A 188 -1.23 -2.66 -14.00
CA TRP A 188 -2.64 -2.99 -13.95
C TRP A 188 -2.94 -4.22 -13.08
N ASN A 189 -2.05 -5.20 -13.03
CA ASN A 189 -2.19 -6.35 -12.13
C ASN A 189 -2.13 -5.92 -10.66
N PHE A 190 -1.27 -4.97 -10.32
CA PHE A 190 -1.21 -4.43 -8.97
C PHE A 190 -2.42 -3.54 -8.66
N ALA A 191 -2.74 -2.59 -9.53
CA ALA A 191 -3.90 -1.71 -9.37
C ALA A 191 -5.23 -2.49 -9.30
N GLY A 192 -5.34 -3.57 -10.07
CA GLY A 192 -6.50 -4.47 -10.08
C GLY A 192 -6.73 -5.27 -8.79
N ARG A 193 -5.93 -5.06 -7.76
CA ARG A 193 -6.17 -5.63 -6.42
C ARG A 193 -7.13 -4.78 -5.59
N ALA A 194 -7.32 -3.52 -5.97
CA ALA A 194 -8.31 -2.66 -5.34
C ALA A 194 -9.74 -3.17 -5.64
N GLY A 195 -10.57 -3.17 -4.61
CA GLY A 195 -12.00 -3.48 -4.75
C GLY A 195 -12.32 -4.94 -5.12
N ARG A 196 -11.41 -5.89 -4.96
CA ARG A 196 -11.75 -7.32 -5.15
C ARG A 196 -12.70 -7.80 -4.06
N LEU A 197 -13.70 -8.62 -4.47
CA LEU A 197 -14.58 -9.32 -3.55
C LEU A 197 -13.76 -10.25 -2.64
N GLY A 198 -13.80 -10.02 -1.36
CA GLY A 198 -13.05 -10.74 -0.34
C GLY A 198 -13.14 -10.07 1.03
N TYR A 199 -13.68 -8.85 1.04
CA TYR A 199 -14.13 -8.15 2.24
C TYR A 199 -15.65 -8.19 2.28
N ALA A 200 -16.22 -9.31 2.69
CA ALA A 200 -17.59 -9.40 3.18
C ALA A 200 -17.53 -9.51 4.70
#